data_22687c24ffaf3c3b1915a42a4d3b4e6f
#
_entry.id   22687c24ffaf3c3b1915a42a4d3b4e6f
#
_cell.length_a   1.000
_cell.length_b   1.000
_cell.length_c   1.000
_cell.angle_alpha   90.00
_cell.angle_beta   90.00
_cell.angle_gamma   90.00
#
_symmetry.space_group_name_H-M   'P 1'
#
loop_
_entity.id
_entity.type
_entity.pdbx_description
1 polymer ?
#
loop_
_entity_poly.entity_id
_entity_poly.type
_entity_poly.pdbx_seq_one_letter_code
_entity_poly.pdbx_strand_id
1 'polypeptide(L)'
;MIEEQKAEYLLHIEAPATSYRLIKSSMQNEFSFDIEDGHLLGEISLCPFIVVREKITDYYNSKFNTDYEGVTFNLDIGNILAIGTQCKFSIEKDTEDLADVPSIFIVYKREDDDKIDMKVEINSDKIRIGLNRDVYEDYNHAVALQSSMLDIVNTAIIFPTLVYVFEQLREGLDDYKDYRWFRAIEKLLNKESIYLNTETMDSIISINLAQKIMHMPI
;
A
#
# COMPACT_ATOMS: atom_id res chain seq x y z
N MET A 1 -28.25 16.38 24.76
CA MET A 1 -28.18 14.92 24.42
C MET A 1 -26.74 14.37 24.53
N ILE A 2 -25.75 14.97 23.91
CA ILE A 2 -24.35 14.53 24.08
C ILE A 2 -23.86 14.89 25.49
N GLU A 3 -24.10 16.09 25.95
CA GLU A 3 -23.79 16.53 27.33
C GLU A 3 -24.50 15.66 28.40
N GLU A 4 -25.65 15.10 28.09
CA GLU A 4 -26.41 14.17 28.95
C GLU A 4 -25.99 12.72 28.78
N GLN A 5 -24.94 12.47 27.97
CA GLN A 5 -24.41 11.14 27.64
C GLN A 5 -25.39 10.17 26.96
N LYS A 6 -26.50 10.66 26.41
CA LYS A 6 -27.50 9.86 25.69
C LYS A 6 -27.17 9.63 24.23
N ALA A 7 -26.24 10.43 23.68
CA ALA A 7 -25.76 10.31 22.33
C ALA A 7 -24.25 10.54 22.30
N GLU A 8 -23.59 10.04 21.26
CA GLU A 8 -22.15 10.19 21.05
C GLU A 8 -21.82 10.51 19.58
N TYR A 9 -20.67 11.11 19.36
CA TYR A 9 -20.10 11.23 18.03
C TYR A 9 -19.51 9.89 17.60
N LEU A 10 -19.72 9.53 16.35
CA LEU A 10 -19.20 8.33 15.74
C LEU A 10 -18.57 8.69 14.39
N LEU A 11 -17.35 8.20 14.14
CA LEU A 11 -16.69 8.32 12.85
C LEU A 11 -16.60 6.93 12.21
N HIS A 12 -17.17 6.79 11.03
CA HIS A 12 -17.02 5.61 10.18
C HIS A 12 -15.97 5.88 9.12
N ILE A 13 -15.01 4.98 9.01
CA ILE A 13 -13.89 5.03 8.08
C ILE A 13 -13.95 3.81 7.18
N GLU A 14 -13.86 4.02 5.88
CA GLU A 14 -13.75 2.95 4.89
C GLU A 14 -12.56 3.19 3.96
N ALA A 15 -11.79 2.13 3.73
CA ALA A 15 -10.73 2.05 2.73
C ALA A 15 -10.97 0.81 1.86
N PRO A 16 -11.74 0.91 0.76
CA PRO A 16 -12.11 -0.25 -0.06
C PRO A 16 -10.92 -1.00 -0.63
N ALA A 17 -9.84 -0.29 -0.99
CA ALA A 17 -8.65 -0.90 -1.57
C ALA A 17 -7.96 -1.93 -0.65
N THR A 18 -8.07 -1.74 0.67
CA THR A 18 -7.54 -2.64 1.70
C THR A 18 -8.61 -3.45 2.41
N SER A 19 -9.87 -3.31 1.99
CA SER A 19 -11.04 -3.89 2.67
C SER A 19 -11.13 -3.48 4.15
N TYR A 20 -10.53 -2.35 4.51
CA TYR A 20 -10.49 -1.87 5.88
C TYR A 20 -11.73 -1.05 6.23
N ARG A 21 -12.32 -1.34 7.39
CA ARG A 21 -13.43 -0.58 7.98
C ARG A 21 -13.17 -0.41 9.46
N LEU A 22 -13.36 0.81 9.92
CA LEU A 22 -13.19 1.16 11.33
C LEU A 22 -14.32 2.08 11.78
N ILE A 23 -14.80 1.84 12.99
CA ILE A 23 -15.71 2.74 13.69
C ILE A 23 -15.01 3.21 14.98
N LYS A 24 -14.98 4.54 15.17
CA LYS A 24 -14.52 5.16 16.41
C LYS A 24 -15.61 6.07 16.96
N SER A 25 -15.81 6.04 18.25
CA SER A 25 -16.77 6.92 18.92
C SER A 25 -16.11 7.77 20.00
N SER A 26 -16.70 8.92 20.29
CA SER A 26 -16.23 9.86 21.32
C SER A 26 -17.39 10.69 21.85
N MET A 27 -17.28 11.09 23.11
CA MET A 27 -18.16 12.08 23.71
C MET A 27 -17.75 13.52 23.38
N GLN A 28 -16.54 13.70 22.85
CA GLN A 28 -15.98 14.99 22.43
C GLN A 28 -16.15 15.14 20.92
N ASN A 29 -16.42 16.37 20.48
CA ASN A 29 -16.52 16.71 19.06
C ASN A 29 -15.17 16.73 18.33
N GLU A 30 -14.09 16.71 19.08
CA GLU A 30 -12.72 16.58 18.57
C GLU A 30 -12.03 15.42 19.29
N PHE A 31 -11.47 14.50 18.52
CA PHE A 31 -10.68 13.38 19.04
C PHE A 31 -9.69 12.90 17.98
N SER A 32 -8.59 12.33 18.43
CA SER A 32 -7.53 11.78 17.60
C SER A 32 -7.29 10.31 17.94
N PHE A 33 -6.86 9.56 16.97
CA PHE A 33 -6.47 8.17 17.12
C PHE A 33 -5.52 7.77 15.97
N ASP A 34 -4.69 6.79 16.21
CA ASP A 34 -3.78 6.25 15.24
C ASP A 34 -4.40 5.06 14.50
N ILE A 35 -4.07 4.91 13.24
CA ILE A 35 -4.40 3.75 12.42
C ILE A 35 -3.07 3.15 11.97
N GLU A 36 -2.91 1.84 12.14
CA GLU A 36 -1.70 1.14 11.77
C GLU A 36 -1.41 1.24 10.28
N ASP A 37 -0.13 1.29 9.94
CA ASP A 37 0.33 1.36 8.55
C ASP A 37 -0.21 0.20 7.70
N GLY A 38 -0.54 0.52 6.44
CA GLY A 38 -1.04 -0.47 5.48
C GLY A 38 -2.57 -0.65 5.48
N HIS A 39 -3.29 -0.14 6.48
CA HIS A 39 -4.76 -0.22 6.49
C HIS A 39 -5.43 0.81 5.57
N LEU A 40 -4.83 1.97 5.40
CA LEU A 40 -5.37 3.03 4.55
C LEU A 40 -4.59 3.14 3.25
N LEU A 41 -5.24 2.83 2.12
CA LEU A 41 -4.69 2.96 0.78
C LEU A 41 -5.80 3.28 -0.23
N GLY A 42 -5.50 4.08 -1.25
CA GLY A 42 -6.45 4.49 -2.27
C GLY A 42 -7.48 5.50 -1.74
N GLU A 43 -8.69 5.47 -2.26
CA GLU A 43 -9.77 6.34 -1.81
C GLU A 43 -10.21 5.95 -0.39
N ILE A 44 -10.17 6.90 0.54
CA ILE A 44 -10.61 6.78 1.91
C ILE A 44 -11.88 7.61 2.07
N SER A 45 -12.88 7.02 2.67
CA SER A 45 -14.15 7.67 2.98
C SER A 45 -14.32 7.83 4.50
N LEU A 46 -14.57 9.04 4.95
CA LEU A 46 -14.88 9.36 6.33
C LEU A 46 -16.32 9.86 6.42
N CYS A 47 -17.13 9.24 7.24
CA CYS A 47 -18.50 9.70 7.48
C CYS A 47 -18.75 9.86 8.97
N PRO A 48 -18.97 11.09 9.47
CA PRO A 48 -19.31 11.33 10.86
C PRO A 48 -20.83 11.18 11.09
N PHE A 49 -21.17 10.65 12.25
CA PHE A 49 -22.53 10.47 12.71
C PHE A 49 -22.69 10.99 14.15
N ILE A 50 -23.91 11.24 14.54
CA ILE A 50 -24.33 11.28 15.93
C ILE A 50 -25.29 10.10 16.14
N VAL A 51 -24.96 9.23 17.09
CA VAL A 51 -25.74 8.02 17.37
C VAL A 51 -26.24 7.99 18.80
N VAL A 52 -27.34 7.31 18.99
CA VAL A 52 -27.95 7.08 20.32
C VAL A 52 -27.09 6.09 21.09
N ARG A 53 -26.68 6.47 22.30
CA ARG A 53 -25.89 5.64 23.21
C ARG A 53 -26.75 4.97 24.28
N GLU A 54 -27.83 5.61 24.69
CA GLU A 54 -28.81 5.07 25.65
C GLU A 54 -30.22 5.19 25.07
N LYS A 55 -31.09 4.24 25.38
CA LYS A 55 -32.47 4.25 24.92
C LYS A 55 -33.16 5.55 25.34
N ILE A 56 -33.81 6.22 24.37
CA ILE A 56 -34.54 7.46 24.59
C ILE A 56 -35.99 7.22 24.25
N THR A 57 -36.85 7.51 25.22
CA THR A 57 -38.31 7.49 25.02
C THR A 57 -38.83 8.91 24.80
N ASP A 58 -39.89 9.02 24.03
CA ASP A 58 -40.58 10.28 23.77
C ASP A 58 -39.68 11.40 23.21
N TYR A 59 -38.72 11.03 22.37
CA TYR A 59 -37.82 11.98 21.72
C TYR A 59 -38.59 12.92 20.82
N TYR A 60 -38.42 14.22 21.04
CA TYR A 60 -38.98 15.29 20.21
C TYR A 60 -37.86 16.30 19.87
N ASN A 61 -37.94 16.88 18.68
CA ASN A 61 -37.09 17.99 18.30
C ASN A 61 -37.92 19.07 17.62
N SER A 62 -37.85 20.29 18.13
CA SER A 62 -38.58 21.45 17.58
C SER A 62 -38.20 21.82 16.14
N LYS A 63 -37.15 21.23 15.59
CA LYS A 63 -36.72 21.40 14.20
C LYS A 63 -37.24 20.32 13.27
N PHE A 64 -38.08 19.41 13.76
CA PHE A 64 -38.72 18.44 12.87
C PHE A 64 -39.65 19.17 11.87
N ASN A 65 -39.86 18.53 10.72
CA ASN A 65 -40.83 18.99 9.76
C ASN A 65 -42.19 19.09 10.43
N THR A 66 -43.01 20.09 10.02
CA THR A 66 -44.36 20.33 10.53
C THR A 66 -45.27 19.10 10.46
N ASP A 67 -45.04 18.17 9.56
CA ASP A 67 -45.72 16.90 9.43
C ASP A 67 -45.58 16.00 10.70
N TYR A 68 -44.56 16.26 11.52
CA TYR A 68 -44.26 15.55 12.76
C TYR A 68 -44.59 16.37 14.00
N GLU A 69 -45.36 17.44 13.86
CA GLU A 69 -45.75 18.25 15.00
C GLU A 69 -46.59 17.43 16.01
N GLY A 70 -46.15 17.41 17.27
CA GLY A 70 -46.75 16.61 18.32
C GLY A 70 -46.43 15.11 18.33
N VAL A 71 -45.59 14.64 17.37
CA VAL A 71 -45.14 13.25 17.32
C VAL A 71 -43.85 13.10 18.12
N THR A 72 -43.76 12.07 18.95
CA THR A 72 -42.53 11.65 19.63
C THR A 72 -42.04 10.32 19.11
N PHE A 73 -40.73 10.06 19.26
CA PHE A 73 -40.08 8.86 18.76
C PHE A 73 -39.37 8.11 19.89
N ASN A 74 -39.42 6.79 19.87
CA ASN A 74 -38.60 5.96 20.72
C ASN A 74 -37.35 5.61 19.94
N LEU A 75 -36.17 5.92 20.49
CA LEU A 75 -34.88 5.70 19.86
C LEU A 75 -34.13 4.64 20.64
N ASP A 76 -33.72 3.61 19.95
CA ASP A 76 -32.90 2.56 20.51
C ASP A 76 -31.39 2.86 20.31
N ILE A 77 -30.52 2.17 21.07
CA ILE A 77 -29.06 2.29 20.98
C ILE A 77 -28.61 2.02 19.54
N GLY A 78 -27.74 2.86 19.02
CA GLY A 78 -27.24 2.78 17.66
C GLY A 78 -28.10 3.46 16.60
N ASN A 79 -29.29 3.98 16.97
CA ASN A 79 -30.07 4.79 16.02
C ASN A 79 -29.32 6.08 15.68
N ILE A 80 -29.36 6.44 14.38
CA ILE A 80 -28.68 7.62 13.86
C ILE A 80 -29.53 8.84 14.07
N LEU A 81 -29.00 9.82 14.79
CA LEU A 81 -29.64 11.13 15.04
C LEU A 81 -29.25 12.17 14.02
N ALA A 82 -28.02 12.10 13.52
CA ALA A 82 -27.53 13.00 12.51
C ALA A 82 -26.42 12.32 11.68
N ILE A 83 -26.32 12.71 10.41
CA ILE A 83 -25.26 12.33 9.50
C ILE A 83 -24.55 13.62 9.10
N GLY A 84 -23.24 13.67 9.29
CA GLY A 84 -22.42 14.79 8.85
C GLY A 84 -21.99 14.66 7.39
N THR A 85 -21.26 15.65 6.93
CA THR A 85 -20.73 15.64 5.56
C THR A 85 -19.68 14.56 5.41
N GLN A 86 -19.88 13.67 4.46
CA GLN A 86 -18.88 12.68 4.07
C GLN A 86 -17.68 13.39 3.46
N CYS A 87 -16.48 13.05 3.92
CA CYS A 87 -15.22 13.49 3.37
C CYS A 87 -14.56 12.33 2.65
N LYS A 88 -14.00 12.57 1.47
CA LYS A 88 -13.21 11.61 0.72
C LYS A 88 -11.87 12.21 0.38
N PHE A 89 -10.82 11.42 0.52
CA PHE A 89 -9.46 11.76 0.11
C PHE A 89 -8.74 10.50 -0.34
N SER A 90 -7.66 10.67 -1.08
CA SER A 90 -6.83 9.54 -1.51
C SER A 90 -5.54 9.52 -0.70
N ILE A 91 -5.20 8.35 -0.19
CA ILE A 91 -3.85 8.06 0.32
C ILE A 91 -3.16 7.24 -0.76
N GLU A 92 -2.25 7.89 -1.45
CA GLU A 92 -1.26 7.20 -2.24
C GLU A 92 -0.17 6.76 -1.27
N LYS A 93 0.14 5.47 -1.24
CA LYS A 93 1.29 4.99 -0.52
C LYS A 93 2.47 5.70 -1.15
N ASP A 94 3.18 6.49 -0.38
CA ASP A 94 4.42 7.09 -0.85
C ASP A 94 5.31 5.90 -1.26
N THR A 95 5.51 5.77 -2.56
CA THR A 95 6.23 4.63 -3.13
C THR A 95 7.72 4.63 -2.73
N GLU A 96 8.14 5.63 -1.97
CA GLU A 96 9.43 5.62 -1.29
C GLU A 96 9.46 4.65 -0.09
N ASP A 97 8.31 4.33 0.54
CA ASP A 97 8.20 3.34 1.61
C ASP A 97 7.95 1.90 1.12
N LEU A 98 7.62 1.73 -0.14
CA LEU A 98 7.50 0.42 -0.75
C LEU A 98 8.85 -0.08 -1.19
N ALA A 99 9.55 -0.68 -0.26
CA ALA A 99 10.55 -1.69 -0.57
C ALA A 99 9.89 -3.00 -1.06
N ASP A 100 8.89 -2.92 -1.91
CA ASP A 100 8.40 -4.07 -2.66
C ASP A 100 9.36 -4.30 -3.80
N VAL A 101 10.15 -5.36 -3.71
CA VAL A 101 11.07 -5.77 -4.77
C VAL A 101 10.39 -5.75 -6.16
N PRO A 102 9.12 -6.18 -6.33
CA PRO A 102 8.42 -6.03 -7.61
C PRO A 102 8.21 -4.58 -8.07
N SER A 103 8.12 -3.61 -7.16
CA SER A 103 7.82 -2.21 -7.53
C SER A 103 8.97 -1.48 -8.22
N ILE A 104 10.20 -1.95 -8.04
CA ILE A 104 11.40 -1.38 -8.68
C ILE A 104 11.69 -1.96 -10.06
N PHE A 105 10.97 -3.01 -10.47
CA PHE A 105 11.15 -3.66 -11.76
C PHE A 105 10.03 -3.32 -12.74
N ILE A 106 10.38 -3.27 -14.03
CA ILE A 106 9.44 -3.24 -15.14
C ILE A 106 9.83 -4.36 -16.11
N VAL A 107 8.95 -5.32 -16.31
CA VAL A 107 9.11 -6.34 -17.34
C VAL A 107 8.35 -5.88 -18.59
N TYR A 108 9.02 -5.86 -19.74
CA TYR A 108 8.42 -5.45 -21.00
C TYR A 108 8.85 -6.34 -22.16
N LYS A 109 8.03 -6.40 -23.20
CA LYS A 109 8.32 -7.09 -24.44
C LYS A 109 9.26 -6.24 -25.29
N ARG A 110 10.36 -6.84 -25.75
CA ARG A 110 11.27 -6.21 -26.71
C ARG A 110 10.69 -6.32 -28.13
N GLU A 111 10.97 -5.30 -28.92
CA GLU A 111 10.58 -5.24 -30.33
C GLU A 111 11.72 -5.58 -31.29
N ASP A 112 12.94 -5.75 -30.75
CA ASP A 112 14.11 -6.11 -31.56
C ASP A 112 14.14 -7.62 -31.88
N ASP A 113 14.75 -7.98 -33.01
CA ASP A 113 14.94 -9.36 -33.45
C ASP A 113 16.18 -10.03 -32.82
N ASP A 114 16.72 -9.44 -31.75
CA ASP A 114 17.87 -9.99 -31.04
C ASP A 114 17.49 -11.31 -30.35
N LYS A 115 18.29 -12.35 -30.57
CA LYS A 115 18.07 -13.69 -30.01
C LYS A 115 18.37 -13.80 -28.51
N ILE A 116 18.80 -12.73 -27.88
CA ILE A 116 19.03 -12.69 -26.43
C ILE A 116 17.68 -12.73 -25.73
N ASP A 117 17.48 -13.68 -24.81
CA ASP A 117 16.21 -13.88 -24.12
C ASP A 117 15.86 -12.73 -23.19
N MET A 118 16.86 -12.13 -22.53
CA MET A 118 16.65 -11.07 -21.55
C MET A 118 17.71 -9.96 -21.66
N LYS A 119 17.28 -8.71 -21.62
CA LYS A 119 18.13 -7.51 -21.46
C LYS A 119 17.74 -6.74 -20.22
N VAL A 120 18.72 -6.24 -19.47
CA VAL A 120 18.50 -5.44 -18.26
C VAL A 120 19.04 -4.03 -18.47
N GLU A 121 18.21 -3.04 -18.20
CA GLU A 121 18.53 -1.62 -18.23
C GLU A 121 18.35 -1.03 -16.84
N ILE A 122 19.39 -0.39 -16.30
CA ILE A 122 19.40 0.15 -14.93
C ILE A 122 19.57 1.68 -14.87
N ASN A 123 19.70 2.34 -16.02
CA ASN A 123 19.92 3.78 -16.11
C ASN A 123 18.60 4.58 -16.10
N SER A 124 17.68 4.23 -15.19
CA SER A 124 16.39 4.91 -14.97
C SER A 124 15.90 4.65 -13.55
N ASP A 125 14.84 5.32 -13.11
CA ASP A 125 14.26 5.16 -11.77
C ASP A 125 13.77 3.75 -11.47
N LYS A 126 13.58 2.92 -12.49
CA LYS A 126 13.24 1.51 -12.35
C LYS A 126 14.19 0.65 -13.16
N ILE A 127 14.46 -0.54 -12.66
CA ILE A 127 15.17 -1.59 -13.38
C ILE A 127 14.23 -2.15 -14.44
N ARG A 128 14.62 -2.02 -15.72
CA ARG A 128 13.81 -2.46 -16.83
C ARG A 128 14.34 -3.77 -17.38
N ILE A 129 13.45 -4.75 -17.49
CA ILE A 129 13.77 -6.11 -17.94
C ILE A 129 13.04 -6.34 -19.26
N GLY A 130 13.78 -6.26 -20.35
CA GLY A 130 13.26 -6.53 -21.68
C GLY A 130 13.39 -8.01 -22.02
N LEU A 131 12.26 -8.69 -22.22
CA LEU A 131 12.21 -10.09 -22.64
C LEU A 131 11.98 -10.17 -24.15
N ASN A 132 12.52 -11.22 -24.79
CA ASN A 132 12.15 -11.52 -26.17
C ASN A 132 10.66 -11.92 -26.24
N ARG A 133 10.13 -12.05 -27.45
CA ARG A 133 8.68 -12.28 -27.65
C ARG A 133 8.19 -13.55 -26.95
N ASP A 134 8.89 -14.64 -27.13
CA ASP A 134 8.42 -15.97 -26.65
C ASP A 134 8.48 -16.04 -25.13
N VAL A 135 9.57 -15.59 -24.51
CA VAL A 135 9.72 -15.54 -23.05
C VAL A 135 8.71 -14.56 -22.41
N TYR A 136 8.42 -13.43 -23.08
CA TYR A 136 7.42 -12.49 -22.58
C TYR A 136 5.99 -13.05 -22.63
N GLU A 137 5.66 -13.81 -23.67
CA GLU A 137 4.34 -14.46 -23.76
C GLU A 137 4.18 -15.52 -22.64
N ASP A 138 5.21 -16.32 -22.37
CA ASP A 138 5.23 -17.29 -21.27
C ASP A 138 5.12 -16.58 -19.90
N TYR A 139 5.82 -15.47 -19.70
CA TYR A 139 5.71 -14.64 -18.50
C TYR A 139 4.28 -14.13 -18.30
N ASN A 140 3.66 -13.55 -19.32
CA ASN A 140 2.29 -13.05 -19.24
C ASN A 140 1.27 -14.15 -18.94
N HIS A 141 1.47 -15.35 -19.50
CA HIS A 141 0.62 -16.49 -19.19
C HIS A 141 0.73 -16.88 -17.71
N ALA A 142 1.93 -16.90 -17.14
CA ALA A 142 2.13 -17.20 -15.73
C ALA A 142 1.48 -16.13 -14.82
N VAL A 143 1.59 -14.85 -15.19
CA VAL A 143 0.94 -13.74 -14.48
C VAL A 143 -0.59 -13.85 -14.52
N ALA A 144 -1.15 -14.12 -15.72
CA ALA A 144 -2.61 -14.20 -15.91
C ALA A 144 -3.26 -15.35 -15.14
N LEU A 145 -2.54 -16.46 -14.96
CA LEU A 145 -3.04 -17.65 -14.26
C LEU A 145 -2.94 -17.53 -12.73
N GLN A 146 -2.29 -16.48 -12.17
CA GLN A 146 -2.02 -16.31 -10.73
C GLN A 146 -1.57 -17.63 -10.07
N SER A 147 -0.80 -18.41 -10.82
CA SER A 147 -0.43 -19.77 -10.42
C SER A 147 0.81 -19.76 -9.52
N SER A 148 1.03 -20.86 -8.78
CA SER A 148 2.29 -21.10 -8.07
C SER A 148 3.54 -21.08 -8.98
N MET A 149 3.35 -21.10 -10.30
CA MET A 149 4.42 -20.88 -11.27
C MET A 149 4.87 -19.44 -11.34
N LEU A 150 4.04 -18.46 -10.94
CA LEU A 150 4.42 -17.03 -10.96
C LEU A 150 5.65 -16.77 -10.09
N ASP A 151 5.73 -17.39 -8.92
CA ASP A 151 6.88 -17.26 -8.03
C ASP A 151 8.16 -17.84 -8.66
N ILE A 152 8.03 -18.96 -9.38
CA ILE A 152 9.15 -19.58 -10.09
C ILE A 152 9.60 -18.69 -11.25
N VAL A 153 8.67 -18.17 -12.04
CA VAL A 153 8.96 -17.29 -13.19
C VAL A 153 9.55 -15.96 -12.70
N ASN A 154 8.98 -15.37 -11.65
CA ASN A 154 9.54 -14.17 -11.04
C ASN A 154 10.96 -14.42 -10.53
N THR A 155 11.19 -15.54 -9.85
CA THR A 155 12.53 -15.91 -9.39
C THR A 155 13.49 -16.08 -10.56
N ALA A 156 13.08 -16.73 -11.65
CA ALA A 156 13.91 -16.96 -12.83
C ALA A 156 14.29 -15.66 -13.58
N ILE A 157 13.49 -14.61 -13.46
CA ILE A 157 13.73 -13.31 -14.10
C ILE A 157 14.39 -12.32 -13.13
N ILE A 158 13.86 -12.20 -11.92
CA ILE A 158 14.30 -11.17 -10.96
C ILE A 158 15.66 -11.52 -10.35
N PHE A 159 15.90 -12.79 -10.01
CA PHE A 159 17.16 -13.18 -9.39
C PHE A 159 18.39 -12.90 -10.26
N PRO A 160 18.46 -13.35 -11.53
CA PRO A 160 19.60 -13.02 -12.39
C PRO A 160 19.71 -11.51 -12.65
N THR A 161 18.58 -10.79 -12.72
CA THR A 161 18.58 -9.34 -12.82
C THR A 161 19.24 -8.68 -11.60
N LEU A 162 18.90 -9.11 -10.38
CA LEU A 162 19.54 -8.61 -9.17
C LEU A 162 21.04 -8.92 -9.12
N VAL A 163 21.45 -10.12 -9.54
CA VAL A 163 22.86 -10.46 -9.64
C VAL A 163 23.58 -9.49 -10.58
N TYR A 164 23.02 -9.24 -11.76
CA TYR A 164 23.56 -8.26 -12.71
C TYR A 164 23.64 -6.85 -12.12
N VAL A 165 22.58 -6.40 -11.43
CA VAL A 165 22.55 -5.09 -10.75
C VAL A 165 23.69 -4.97 -9.75
N PHE A 166 23.89 -5.98 -8.91
CA PHE A 166 24.99 -5.95 -7.93
C PHE A 166 26.38 -6.01 -8.58
N GLU A 167 26.55 -6.68 -9.71
CA GLU A 167 27.80 -6.62 -10.47
C GLU A 167 28.06 -5.20 -11.02
N GLN A 168 27.02 -4.53 -11.52
CA GLN A 168 27.15 -3.15 -12.00
C GLN A 168 27.44 -2.17 -10.84
N LEU A 169 26.80 -2.34 -9.69
CA LEU A 169 27.09 -1.55 -8.49
C LEU A 169 28.55 -1.71 -8.00
N ARG A 170 29.13 -2.88 -8.24
CA ARG A 170 30.53 -3.16 -7.92
C ARG A 170 31.50 -2.37 -8.79
N GLU A 171 31.13 -2.12 -10.05
CA GLU A 171 31.93 -1.33 -10.99
C GLU A 171 31.83 0.19 -10.72
N GLY A 172 30.66 0.68 -10.22
CA GLY A 172 30.44 2.10 -10.02
C GLY A 172 29.25 2.41 -9.12
N LEU A 173 29.40 2.23 -7.80
CA LEU A 173 28.33 2.45 -6.83
C LEU A 173 27.74 3.86 -6.86
N ASP A 174 28.60 4.87 -7.03
CA ASP A 174 28.20 6.28 -6.94
C ASP A 174 27.34 6.72 -8.13
N ASP A 175 27.44 6.05 -9.26
CA ASP A 175 26.72 6.39 -10.48
C ASP A 175 25.20 6.11 -10.37
N TYR A 176 24.78 5.30 -9.38
CA TYR A 176 23.43 4.84 -9.24
C TYR A 176 22.65 5.39 -8.03
N LYS A 177 23.32 6.13 -7.14
CA LYS A 177 22.73 6.62 -5.87
C LYS A 177 21.48 7.49 -6.04
N ASP A 178 21.37 8.20 -7.16
CA ASP A 178 20.24 9.08 -7.45
C ASP A 178 19.01 8.34 -7.94
N TYR A 179 19.14 7.08 -8.38
CA TYR A 179 18.01 6.31 -8.86
C TYR A 179 17.14 5.77 -7.72
N ARG A 180 15.85 5.75 -7.96
CA ARG A 180 14.87 5.27 -7.00
C ARG A 180 15.05 3.79 -6.63
N TRP A 181 15.37 2.93 -7.60
CA TRP A 181 15.60 1.52 -7.35
C TRP A 181 16.81 1.27 -6.45
N PHE A 182 17.86 2.10 -6.58
CA PHE A 182 19.05 2.00 -5.71
C PHE A 182 18.67 2.26 -4.25
N ARG A 183 17.98 3.37 -3.97
CA ARG A 183 17.53 3.72 -2.61
C ARG A 183 16.61 2.66 -2.02
N ALA A 184 15.75 2.03 -2.84
CA ALA A 184 14.89 0.93 -2.39
C ALA A 184 15.70 -0.32 -2.00
N ILE A 185 16.69 -0.72 -2.81
CA ILE A 185 17.59 -1.84 -2.50
C ILE A 185 18.43 -1.53 -1.25
N GLU A 186 18.98 -0.32 -1.15
CA GLU A 186 19.74 0.13 0.01
C GLU A 186 18.90 0.07 1.30
N LYS A 187 17.67 0.56 1.27
CA LYS A 187 16.73 0.49 2.40
C LYS A 187 16.45 -0.95 2.82
N LEU A 188 16.26 -1.86 1.85
CA LEU A 188 16.06 -3.28 2.12
C LEU A 188 17.27 -3.89 2.83
N LEU A 189 18.47 -3.72 2.27
CA LEU A 189 19.70 -4.27 2.84
C LEU A 189 20.02 -3.68 4.22
N ASN A 190 19.71 -2.40 4.43
CA ASN A 190 19.89 -1.74 5.73
C ASN A 190 19.06 -2.39 6.85
N LYS A 191 17.87 -2.97 6.53
CA LYS A 191 17.08 -3.74 7.51
C LYS A 191 17.83 -4.99 8.01
N GLU A 192 18.69 -5.56 7.19
CA GLU A 192 19.57 -6.69 7.52
C GLU A 192 20.95 -6.24 8.03
N SER A 193 21.11 -4.95 8.35
CA SER A 193 22.39 -4.37 8.76
C SER A 193 23.50 -4.50 7.72
N ILE A 194 23.12 -4.55 6.44
CA ILE A 194 24.04 -4.58 5.30
C ILE A 194 24.01 -3.21 4.63
N TYR A 195 25.11 -2.47 4.70
CA TYR A 195 25.22 -1.14 4.13
C TYR A 195 25.90 -1.21 2.77
N LEU A 196 25.28 -0.62 1.74
CA LEU A 196 25.86 -0.54 0.40
C LEU A 196 27.04 0.44 0.38
N ASN A 197 28.23 -0.09 0.43
CA ASN A 197 29.50 0.63 0.30
C ASN A 197 30.54 -0.25 -0.39
N THR A 198 31.67 0.33 -0.73
CA THR A 198 32.76 -0.39 -1.44
C THR A 198 33.22 -1.64 -0.68
N GLU A 199 33.35 -1.56 0.64
CA GLU A 199 33.78 -2.69 1.48
C GLU A 199 32.79 -3.85 1.41
N THR A 200 31.49 -3.57 1.48
CA THR A 200 30.43 -4.58 1.34
C THR A 200 30.42 -5.19 -0.07
N MET A 201 30.59 -4.35 -1.09
CA MET A 201 30.66 -4.82 -2.47
C MET A 201 31.86 -5.74 -2.72
N ASP A 202 33.00 -5.49 -2.08
CA ASP A 202 34.20 -6.31 -2.19
C ASP A 202 34.10 -7.61 -1.36
N SER A 203 33.42 -7.60 -0.23
CA SER A 203 33.38 -8.69 0.73
C SER A 203 32.24 -9.71 0.48
N ILE A 204 31.09 -9.26 -0.05
CA ILE A 204 29.91 -10.10 -0.28
C ILE A 204 29.70 -10.27 -1.79
N ILE A 205 29.63 -11.50 -2.26
CA ILE A 205 29.38 -11.77 -3.69
C ILE A 205 27.95 -11.41 -4.08
N SER A 206 27.76 -10.97 -5.31
CA SER A 206 26.49 -10.47 -5.86
C SER A 206 25.33 -11.47 -5.75
N ILE A 207 25.61 -12.76 -5.90
CA ILE A 207 24.61 -13.83 -5.71
C ILE A 207 24.04 -13.82 -4.29
N ASN A 208 24.91 -13.65 -3.27
CA ASN A 208 24.45 -13.64 -1.86
C ASN A 208 23.61 -12.39 -1.55
N LEU A 209 23.96 -11.24 -2.11
CA LEU A 209 23.17 -10.02 -1.98
C LEU A 209 21.79 -10.17 -2.65
N ALA A 210 21.78 -10.73 -3.86
CA ALA A 210 20.53 -11.01 -4.58
C ALA A 210 19.62 -12.00 -3.81
N GLN A 211 20.18 -13.06 -3.25
CA GLN A 211 19.44 -14.01 -2.42
C GLN A 211 18.85 -13.34 -1.18
N LYS A 212 19.60 -12.47 -0.52
CA LYS A 212 19.08 -11.73 0.64
C LYS A 212 17.86 -10.89 0.27
N ILE A 213 17.92 -10.15 -0.83
CA ILE A 213 16.77 -9.37 -1.32
C ILE A 213 15.56 -10.27 -1.62
N MET A 214 15.77 -11.42 -2.25
CA MET A 214 14.69 -12.35 -2.63
C MET A 214 14.02 -13.05 -1.43
N HIS A 215 14.73 -13.20 -0.32
CA HIS A 215 14.22 -13.86 0.90
C HIS A 215 13.69 -12.90 1.96
N MET A 216 13.75 -11.59 1.74
CA MET A 216 13.13 -10.64 2.65
C MET A 216 11.61 -10.76 2.56
N PRO A 217 10.91 -10.79 3.71
CA PRO A 217 9.45 -10.76 3.69
C PRO A 217 8.97 -9.47 3.04
N ILE A 218 8.16 -9.64 2.02
CA ILE A 218 7.49 -8.60 1.26
C ILE A 218 6.36 -8.02 2.08
#